data_5e072a97fe10390e1cba09b40053325b
#
_entry.id   5e072a97fe10390e1cba09b40053325b
#
_cell.length_a   1.000
_cell.length_b   1.000
_cell.length_c   1.000
_cell.angle_alpha   90.00
_cell.angle_beta   90.00
_cell.angle_gamma   90.00
#
_symmetry.space_group_name_H-M   'P 1'
#
loop_
_entity.id
_entity.type
_entity.pdbx_description
1 polymer ?
#
loop_
_entity_poly.entity_id
_entity_poly.type
_entity_poly.pdbx_seq_one_letter_code
_entity_poly.pdbx_strand_id
1 'polypeptide(L)'
;MQLTTVSTEGIGTANAKIHVRHTPKDAKAFCVQYNSDYSMACVKQTMALVKIDDYVTGNCVKRTWLDLSNEKFAFLGRAKKSDEMIADYAIKRVKTGEILDGTTASGYWVELGIFQHLCPGIAK
;
A
#
# COMPACT_ATOMS: atom_id res chain seq x y z
N MET A 1 -4.95 4.45 -8.15
CA MET A 1 -6.38 4.50 -7.78
C MET A 1 -6.50 4.51 -6.28
N GLN A 2 -7.35 5.36 -5.75
CA GLN A 2 -7.56 5.47 -4.32
C GLN A 2 -8.48 4.38 -3.80
N LEU A 3 -8.24 3.95 -2.56
CA LEU A 3 -9.08 3.00 -1.84
C LEU A 3 -9.43 3.60 -0.47
N THR A 4 -10.54 3.17 0.08
CA THR A 4 -11.02 3.64 1.38
C THR A 4 -10.74 2.60 2.45
N THR A 5 -10.12 3.00 3.56
CA THR A 5 -9.96 2.15 4.73
C THR A 5 -11.30 2.06 5.45
N VAL A 6 -11.83 0.84 5.56
CA VAL A 6 -13.12 0.58 6.22
C VAL A 6 -12.92 0.32 7.71
N SER A 7 -11.91 -0.48 8.06
CA SER A 7 -11.63 -0.84 9.45
C SER A 7 -10.19 -1.30 9.60
N THR A 8 -9.72 -1.31 10.83
CA THR A 8 -8.39 -1.79 11.19
C THR A 8 -8.48 -2.73 12.40
N GLU A 9 -7.60 -3.72 12.46
CA GLU A 9 -7.49 -4.64 13.59
C GLU A 9 -6.03 -4.92 13.89
N GLY A 10 -5.71 -5.07 15.17
CA GLY A 10 -4.38 -5.50 15.60
C GLY A 10 -3.22 -4.63 15.14
N ILE A 11 -3.47 -3.36 14.87
CA ILE A 11 -2.42 -2.42 14.41
C ILE A 11 -1.27 -2.40 15.39
N GLY A 12 -0.04 -2.53 14.88
CA GLY A 12 1.16 -2.59 15.69
C GLY A 12 1.49 -3.96 16.27
N THR A 13 0.69 -4.99 15.97
CA THR A 13 0.87 -6.34 16.50
C THR A 13 1.29 -7.35 15.43
N ALA A 14 1.52 -8.60 15.85
CA ALA A 14 1.81 -9.70 14.92
C ALA A 14 0.63 -10.03 13.99
N ASN A 15 -0.56 -9.52 14.28
CA ASN A 15 -1.80 -9.79 13.53
C ASN A 15 -2.45 -8.50 13.02
N ALA A 16 -1.66 -7.58 12.50
CA ALA A 16 -2.16 -6.32 11.96
C ALA A 16 -2.96 -6.56 10.68
N LYS A 17 -4.08 -5.87 10.54
CA LYS A 17 -4.99 -6.04 9.40
C LYS A 17 -5.69 -4.71 9.11
N ILE A 18 -5.78 -4.36 7.83
CA ILE A 18 -6.53 -3.20 7.36
C ILE A 18 -7.48 -3.65 6.27
N HIS A 19 -8.78 -3.43 6.48
CA HIS A 19 -9.80 -3.68 5.47
C HIS A 19 -9.94 -2.48 4.57
N VAL A 20 -9.74 -2.66 3.27
CA VAL A 20 -9.87 -1.60 2.26
C VAL A 20 -10.94 -1.96 1.25
N ARG A 21 -11.59 -0.94 0.72
CA ARG A 21 -12.67 -1.09 -0.26
C ARG A 21 -12.59 0.03 -1.29
N HIS A 22 -12.90 -0.30 -2.53
CA HIS A 22 -13.12 0.70 -3.58
C HIS A 22 -14.57 1.20 -3.48
N THR A 23 -14.73 2.48 -3.18
CA THR A 23 -16.04 3.11 -2.94
C THR A 23 -16.43 4.03 -4.09
N PRO A 24 -17.73 4.43 -4.18
CA PRO A 24 -18.14 5.43 -5.16
C PRO A 24 -17.36 6.74 -5.08
N LYS A 25 -16.96 7.15 -3.88
CA LYS A 25 -16.11 8.33 -3.70
C LYS A 25 -14.75 8.15 -4.37
N ASP A 26 -14.14 6.97 -4.24
CA ASP A 26 -12.87 6.65 -4.89
C ASP A 26 -13.02 6.63 -6.41
N ALA A 27 -14.12 6.05 -6.90
CA ALA A 27 -14.44 6.02 -8.33
C ALA A 27 -14.62 7.44 -8.90
N LYS A 28 -15.29 8.30 -8.16
CA LYS A 28 -15.48 9.71 -8.56
C LYS A 28 -14.14 10.43 -8.65
N ALA A 29 -13.27 10.23 -7.65
CA ALA A 29 -11.93 10.84 -7.66
C ALA A 29 -11.14 10.41 -8.88
N PHE A 30 -11.20 9.13 -9.24
CA PHE A 30 -10.56 8.60 -10.44
C PHE A 30 -11.12 9.23 -11.72
N CYS A 31 -12.46 9.30 -11.85
CA CYS A 31 -13.12 9.87 -13.03
C CYS A 31 -12.74 11.33 -13.23
N VAL A 32 -12.72 12.12 -12.16
CA VAL A 32 -12.38 13.54 -12.22
C VAL A 32 -10.89 13.74 -12.53
N GLN A 33 -10.03 13.01 -11.86
CA GLN A 33 -8.57 13.20 -11.93
C GLN A 33 -7.98 12.71 -13.26
N TYR A 34 -8.40 11.53 -13.74
CA TYR A 34 -7.79 10.91 -14.91
C TYR A 34 -8.59 11.08 -16.21
N ASN A 35 -9.92 11.17 -16.12
CA ASN A 35 -10.79 11.26 -17.28
C ASN A 35 -11.42 12.63 -17.44
N SER A 36 -11.25 13.53 -16.48
CA SER A 36 -11.93 14.84 -16.43
C SER A 36 -13.44 14.68 -16.58
N ASP A 37 -14.01 13.59 -16.07
CA ASP A 37 -15.40 13.20 -16.21
C ASP A 37 -16.12 13.31 -14.87
N TYR A 38 -17.07 14.22 -14.78
CA TYR A 38 -17.85 14.50 -13.57
C TYR A 38 -19.18 13.76 -13.53
N SER A 39 -19.44 12.88 -14.52
CA SER A 39 -20.75 12.22 -14.66
C SER A 39 -20.89 11.03 -13.70
N MET A 40 -22.14 10.74 -13.32
CA MET A 40 -22.48 9.53 -12.57
C MET A 40 -22.30 8.27 -13.42
N ALA A 41 -22.36 8.38 -14.74
CA ALA A 41 -22.11 7.25 -15.62
C ALA A 41 -20.68 6.73 -15.47
N CYS A 42 -19.70 7.61 -15.39
CA CYS A 42 -18.30 7.22 -15.16
C CYS A 42 -18.13 6.52 -13.80
N VAL A 43 -18.75 7.04 -12.75
CA VAL A 43 -18.70 6.44 -11.41
C VAL A 43 -19.27 5.01 -11.43
N LYS A 44 -20.45 4.83 -12.02
CA LYS A 44 -21.08 3.51 -12.14
C LYS A 44 -20.22 2.52 -12.91
N GLN A 45 -19.65 2.96 -14.02
CA GLN A 45 -18.79 2.13 -14.86
C GLN A 45 -17.51 1.72 -14.11
N THR A 46 -16.89 2.67 -13.43
CA THR A 46 -15.68 2.42 -12.65
C THR A 46 -15.95 1.44 -11.49
N MET A 47 -17.08 1.61 -10.79
CA MET A 47 -17.48 0.70 -9.72
C MET A 47 -17.76 -0.71 -10.23
N ALA A 48 -18.27 -0.84 -11.45
CA ALA A 48 -18.50 -2.15 -12.06
C ALA A 48 -17.20 -2.86 -12.47
N LEU A 49 -16.20 -2.10 -12.87
CA LEU A 49 -14.89 -2.63 -13.31
C LEU A 49 -13.93 -2.90 -12.16
N VAL A 50 -13.95 -2.09 -11.12
CA VAL A 50 -13.02 -2.17 -9.99
C VAL A 50 -13.78 -2.62 -8.75
N LYS A 51 -13.68 -3.90 -8.44
CA LYS A 51 -14.34 -4.52 -7.28
C LYS A 51 -13.30 -4.97 -6.29
N ILE A 52 -12.86 -4.03 -5.45
CA ILE A 52 -11.89 -4.31 -4.39
C ILE A 52 -12.59 -4.22 -3.04
N ASP A 53 -12.52 -5.31 -2.28
CA ASP A 53 -13.02 -5.40 -0.92
C ASP A 53 -12.19 -6.49 -0.24
N ASP A 54 -11.04 -6.10 0.30
CA ASP A 54 -10.04 -7.05 0.76
C ASP A 54 -9.19 -6.45 1.89
N TYR A 55 -8.27 -7.25 2.37
CA TYR A 55 -7.42 -6.92 3.51
C TYR A 55 -5.96 -6.87 3.10
N VAL A 56 -5.24 -5.88 3.64
CA VAL A 56 -3.79 -5.95 3.76
C VAL A 56 -3.48 -6.42 5.17
N THR A 57 -2.53 -7.34 5.30
CA THR A 57 -2.19 -7.94 6.59
C THR A 57 -0.70 -7.81 6.85
N GLY A 58 -0.31 -7.76 8.13
CA GLY A 58 1.09 -7.64 8.48
C GLY A 58 1.40 -8.27 9.83
N ASN A 59 2.69 -8.54 10.03
CA ASN A 59 3.23 -9.00 11.28
C ASN A 59 4.30 -8.00 11.73
N CYS A 60 3.96 -7.16 12.69
CA CYS A 60 4.84 -6.09 13.14
C CYS A 60 6.02 -6.61 13.96
N VAL A 61 5.92 -7.81 14.51
CA VAL A 61 7.01 -8.45 15.25
C VAL A 61 8.08 -8.94 14.26
N LYS A 62 7.65 -9.63 13.19
CA LYS A 62 8.54 -10.11 12.14
C LYS A 62 8.86 -9.06 11.09
N ARG A 63 8.12 -7.93 11.10
CA ARG A 63 8.25 -6.81 10.15
C ARG A 63 8.05 -7.26 8.71
N THR A 64 6.99 -8.04 8.49
CA THR A 64 6.57 -8.51 7.17
C THR A 64 5.11 -8.15 6.92
N TRP A 65 4.71 -8.08 5.66
CA TRP A 65 3.31 -7.82 5.31
C TRP A 65 2.97 -8.40 3.95
N LEU A 66 1.65 -8.55 3.71
CA LEU A 66 1.08 -8.94 2.44
C LEU A 66 0.25 -7.78 1.89
N ASP A 67 0.44 -7.44 0.63
CA ASP A 67 -0.38 -6.44 -0.03
C ASP A 67 -1.66 -7.06 -0.62
N LEU A 68 -2.46 -6.26 -1.34
CA LEU A 68 -3.71 -6.73 -1.94
C LEU A 68 -3.49 -7.77 -3.04
N SER A 69 -2.29 -7.84 -3.61
CA SER A 69 -1.92 -8.83 -4.64
C SER A 69 -1.35 -10.11 -4.03
N ASN A 70 -1.42 -10.26 -2.71
CA ASN A 70 -0.82 -11.37 -1.95
C ASN A 70 0.70 -11.44 -2.10
N GLU A 71 1.33 -10.34 -2.41
CA GLU A 71 2.79 -10.27 -2.51
C GLU A 71 3.36 -9.93 -1.14
N LYS A 72 4.37 -10.70 -0.72
CA LYS A 72 4.97 -10.54 0.61
C LYS A 72 6.20 -9.65 0.55
N PHE A 73 6.26 -8.73 1.52
CA PHE A 73 7.38 -7.81 1.69
C PHE A 73 7.93 -7.91 3.11
N ALA A 74 9.18 -7.51 3.27
CA ALA A 74 9.84 -7.43 4.57
C ALA A 74 10.51 -6.07 4.74
N PHE A 75 10.43 -5.51 5.94
CA PHE A 75 11.10 -4.26 6.28
C PHE A 75 12.53 -4.58 6.73
N LEU A 76 13.51 -3.94 6.09
CA LEU A 76 14.93 -4.20 6.36
C LEU A 76 15.58 -3.16 7.28
N GLY A 77 14.86 -2.10 7.64
CA GLY A 77 15.40 -1.02 8.44
C GLY A 77 15.97 0.11 7.60
N ARG A 78 16.93 0.85 8.14
CA ARG A 78 17.51 1.98 7.44
C ARG A 78 18.33 1.54 6.24
N ALA A 79 18.11 2.22 5.12
CA ALA A 79 18.88 2.02 3.90
C ALA A 79 20.32 2.51 4.12
N LYS A 80 21.27 1.85 3.46
CA LYS A 80 22.65 2.35 3.39
C LYS A 80 22.67 3.56 2.47
N LYS A 81 23.03 4.72 2.99
CA LYS A 81 23.13 5.93 2.19
C LYS A 81 24.40 5.88 1.34
N SER A 82 24.24 6.12 0.04
CA SER A 82 25.31 6.30 -0.91
C SER A 82 25.24 7.72 -1.45
N ASP A 83 26.08 8.05 -2.43
CA ASP A 83 26.02 9.35 -3.11
C ASP A 83 24.76 9.54 -3.93
N GLU A 84 23.99 8.47 -4.16
CA GLU A 84 22.70 8.53 -4.82
C GLU A 84 21.60 8.87 -3.81
N MET A 85 20.53 9.53 -4.28
CA MET A 85 19.37 9.82 -3.44
C MET A 85 18.57 8.55 -3.22
N ILE A 86 18.73 7.97 -2.03
CA ILE A 86 17.92 6.83 -1.59
C ILE A 86 17.02 7.27 -0.43
N ALA A 87 15.94 6.53 -0.23
CA ALA A 87 15.03 6.75 0.89
C ALA A 87 15.68 6.34 2.22
N ASP A 88 15.07 6.75 3.33
CA ASP A 88 15.61 6.47 4.67
C ASP A 88 15.56 4.98 5.01
N TYR A 89 14.65 4.22 4.40
CA TYR A 89 14.40 2.82 4.72
C TYR A 89 14.48 1.94 3.48
N ALA A 90 14.85 0.68 3.69
CA ALA A 90 14.86 -0.35 2.64
C ALA A 90 13.83 -1.42 2.99
N ILE A 91 13.19 -1.96 1.95
CA ILE A 91 12.27 -3.09 2.05
C ILE A 91 12.67 -4.15 1.05
N LYS A 92 12.19 -5.38 1.25
CA LYS A 92 12.51 -6.49 0.36
C LYS A 92 11.23 -7.14 -0.16
N ARG A 93 11.20 -7.41 -1.45
CA ARG A 93 10.21 -8.28 -2.07
C ARG A 93 10.63 -9.73 -1.80
N VAL A 94 9.93 -10.42 -0.91
CA VAL A 94 10.38 -11.70 -0.37
C VAL A 94 10.52 -12.76 -1.46
N LYS A 95 9.59 -12.81 -2.41
CA LYS A 95 9.57 -13.81 -3.48
C LYS A 95 10.83 -13.78 -4.35
N THR A 96 11.31 -12.60 -4.70
CA THR A 96 12.45 -12.40 -5.61
C THR A 96 13.74 -12.07 -4.91
N GLY A 97 13.67 -11.62 -3.64
CA GLY A 97 14.80 -11.08 -2.91
C GLY A 97 15.20 -9.66 -3.31
N GLU A 98 14.43 -9.02 -4.19
CA GLU A 98 14.72 -7.66 -4.65
C GLU A 98 14.64 -6.66 -3.50
N ILE A 99 15.68 -5.83 -3.39
CA ILE A 99 15.76 -4.76 -2.40
C ILE A 99 15.23 -3.47 -3.02
N LEU A 100 14.27 -2.84 -2.34
CA LEU A 100 13.66 -1.58 -2.74
C LEU A 100 14.05 -0.51 -1.74
N ASP A 101 14.69 0.55 -2.21
CA ASP A 101 15.19 1.64 -1.35
C ASP A 101 14.79 3.03 -1.86
N GLY A 102 13.87 3.08 -2.82
CA GLY A 102 13.40 4.33 -3.40
C GLY A 102 14.19 4.81 -4.60
N THR A 103 15.24 4.08 -5.02
CA THR A 103 16.06 4.46 -6.19
C THR A 103 15.42 4.06 -7.51
N THR A 104 14.41 3.18 -7.49
CA THR A 104 13.71 2.71 -8.69
C THR A 104 12.21 2.90 -8.55
N ALA A 105 11.50 3.00 -9.68
CA ALA A 105 10.04 3.13 -9.73
C ALA A 105 9.39 1.74 -9.63
N SER A 106 9.34 1.17 -8.42
CA SER A 106 8.93 -0.22 -8.19
C SER A 106 7.84 -0.39 -7.15
N GLY A 107 7.06 0.69 -6.89
CA GLY A 107 6.01 0.63 -5.88
C GLY A 107 6.51 0.77 -4.45
N TYR A 108 7.77 1.13 -4.26
CA TYR A 108 8.40 1.27 -2.95
C TYR A 108 7.57 2.14 -1.98
N TRP A 109 7.16 3.33 -2.42
CA TRP A 109 6.44 4.28 -1.57
C TRP A 109 5.07 3.75 -1.15
N VAL A 110 4.40 3.03 -2.04
CA VAL A 110 3.10 2.41 -1.74
C VAL A 110 3.28 1.32 -0.69
N GLU A 111 4.24 0.41 -0.91
CA GLU A 111 4.48 -0.71 0.00
C GLU A 111 4.98 -0.25 1.37
N LEU A 112 5.90 0.71 1.42
CA LEU A 112 6.35 1.28 2.69
C LEU A 112 5.19 1.95 3.43
N GLY A 113 4.32 2.65 2.71
CA GLY A 113 3.12 3.28 3.29
C GLY A 113 2.19 2.26 3.92
N ILE A 114 1.98 1.10 3.30
CA ILE A 114 1.19 0.00 3.86
C ILE A 114 1.80 -0.45 5.19
N PHE A 115 3.10 -0.68 5.23
CA PHE A 115 3.79 -1.08 6.44
C PHE A 115 3.67 -0.02 7.55
N GLN A 116 3.81 1.25 7.19
CA GLN A 116 3.67 2.36 8.15
C GLN A 116 2.28 2.41 8.78
N HIS A 117 1.23 2.08 8.01
CA HIS A 117 -0.14 2.05 8.53
C HIS A 117 -0.41 0.80 9.38
N LEU A 118 0.13 -0.36 8.98
CA LEU A 118 -0.01 -1.60 9.74
C LEU A 118 0.78 -1.57 11.05
N CYS A 119 1.97 -0.98 11.01
CA CYS A 119 2.96 -1.02 12.09
C CYS A 119 3.52 0.38 12.38
N PRO A 120 2.70 1.28 12.96
CA PRO A 120 3.15 2.66 13.24
C PRO A 120 4.34 2.69 14.17
N GLY A 121 5.25 3.62 13.95
CA GLY A 121 6.39 3.87 14.83
C GLY A 121 7.66 3.10 14.51
N ILE A 122 7.61 2.13 13.61
CA ILE A 122 8.81 1.39 13.18
C ILE A 122 9.54 2.15 12.06
N ALA A 123 8.82 2.50 10.99
CA ALA A 123 9.32 3.34 9.90
C ALA A 123 8.65 4.71 10.02
N LYS A 124 9.35 5.67 10.58
CA LYS A 124 8.81 7.01 10.84
C LYS A 124 8.98 7.96 9.66
#